data_7e1ccc57e2e10db57a2eaec7844cbcc2
#
_entry.id   7e1ccc57e2e10db57a2eaec7844cbcc2
#
_cell.length_a   1.000
_cell.length_b   1.000
_cell.length_c   1.000
_cell.angle_alpha   90.00
_cell.angle_beta   90.00
_cell.angle_gamma   90.00
#
_symmetry.space_group_name_H-M   'P 1'
#
loop_
_entity.id
_entity.type
_entity.pdbx_description
1 polymer ?
#
loop_
_entity_poly.entity_id
_entity_poly.type
_entity_poly.pdbx_seq_one_letter_code
_entity_poly.pdbx_strand_id
1 'polypeptide(L)'
;MFIREKTKVTDTAELSACLDESLANLELMGVECAVDIPGKNSIFIRDAIRVYDFFEAVTEAAMDDLRFIWLKARSLEDTVIFSLQAECRTELSALSGLADTCAYEKGVWCFTLRIGKAGEQE
;
A
#
# COMPACT_ATOMS: atom_id res chain seq x y z
N MET A 1 22.38 3.77 8.05
CA MET A 1 21.61 4.44 8.75
C MET A 1 20.27 3.93 8.89
N PHE A 2 19.70 3.53 7.87
CA PHE A 2 18.41 3.03 7.96
C PHE A 2 18.28 1.81 8.78
N ILE A 3 19.27 0.98 8.92
CA ILE A 3 19.17 -0.22 9.69
C ILE A 3 18.73 0.03 11.10
N ARG A 4 19.26 1.06 11.71
CA ARG A 4 18.87 1.36 13.03
C ARG A 4 17.48 1.89 13.06
N GLU A 5 17.00 2.41 11.98
CA GLU A 5 15.70 3.02 11.95
C GLU A 5 14.59 2.04 11.72
N LYS A 6 14.89 0.79 11.47
CA LYS A 6 13.82 -0.17 11.15
C LYS A 6 12.85 -0.37 12.28
N THR A 7 13.28 -0.15 13.52
CA THR A 7 12.36 -0.30 14.63
C THR A 7 11.70 1.00 15.01
N LYS A 8 12.04 2.07 14.32
CA LYS A 8 11.43 3.34 14.63
C LYS A 8 10.00 3.40 14.10
N VAL A 9 9.29 4.39 14.56
CA VAL A 9 7.89 4.53 14.29
C VAL A 9 7.66 5.67 13.34
N THR A 10 6.70 5.52 12.48
CA THR A 10 6.18 6.60 11.67
C THR A 10 4.67 6.56 11.84
N ASP A 11 3.92 7.14 10.93
CA ASP A 11 2.48 7.04 11.02
C ASP A 11 1.88 6.95 9.63
N THR A 12 0.60 6.61 9.60
CA THR A 12 -0.08 6.40 8.33
C THR A 12 -0.24 7.71 7.54
N ALA A 13 -0.22 8.85 8.21
CA ALA A 13 -0.30 10.13 7.50
C ALA A 13 0.96 10.36 6.68
N GLU A 14 2.12 10.03 7.22
CA GLU A 14 3.35 10.17 6.48
C GLU A 14 3.42 9.19 5.34
N LEU A 15 2.98 7.96 5.55
CA LEU A 15 2.92 6.98 4.49
C LEU A 15 1.99 7.45 3.38
N SER A 16 0.85 8.01 3.75
CA SER A 16 -0.09 8.52 2.77
C SER A 16 0.53 9.63 1.93
N ALA A 17 1.31 10.50 2.56
CA ALA A 17 1.96 11.57 1.83
C ALA A 17 2.96 11.03 0.81
N CYS A 18 3.71 10.00 1.18
CA CYS A 18 4.64 9.38 0.25
C CYS A 18 3.91 8.73 -0.91
N LEU A 19 2.79 8.08 -0.62
CA LEU A 19 2.01 7.44 -1.67
C LEU A 19 1.39 8.47 -2.61
N ASP A 20 0.96 9.60 -2.06
CA ASP A 20 0.39 10.66 -2.90
C ASP A 20 1.39 11.14 -3.94
N GLU A 21 2.66 11.25 -3.56
CA GLU A 21 3.66 11.67 -4.52
C GLU A 21 3.80 10.68 -5.66
N SER A 22 3.83 9.39 -5.32
CA SER A 22 3.95 8.37 -6.35
C SER A 22 2.70 8.30 -7.22
N LEU A 23 1.54 8.50 -6.62
CA LEU A 23 0.29 8.46 -7.38
C LEU A 23 0.20 9.63 -8.35
N ALA A 24 0.75 10.78 -7.98
CA ALA A 24 0.73 11.92 -8.89
C ALA A 24 1.45 11.60 -10.19
N ASN A 25 2.54 10.85 -10.11
CA ASN A 25 3.26 10.44 -11.31
C ASN A 25 2.42 9.49 -12.16
N LEU A 26 1.70 8.58 -11.54
CA LEU A 26 0.84 7.67 -12.27
C LEU A 26 -0.30 8.42 -12.96
N GLU A 27 -0.82 9.44 -12.30
CA GLU A 27 -1.90 10.22 -12.90
C GLU A 27 -1.43 10.93 -14.16
N LEU A 28 -0.18 11.36 -14.17
CA LEU A 28 0.37 11.97 -15.36
C LEU A 28 0.43 10.99 -16.52
N MET A 29 0.44 9.69 -16.22
CA MET A 29 0.47 8.67 -17.24
C MET A 29 -0.92 8.17 -17.60
N GLY A 30 -1.94 8.78 -17.07
CA GLY A 30 -3.31 8.41 -17.42
C GLY A 30 -3.95 7.38 -16.51
N VAL A 31 -3.34 7.03 -15.39
CA VAL A 31 -3.90 6.07 -14.46
C VAL A 31 -4.82 6.79 -13.50
N GLU A 32 -6.00 6.23 -13.26
CA GLU A 32 -6.88 6.79 -12.25
C GLU A 32 -6.44 6.33 -10.90
N CYS A 33 -6.24 7.24 -9.96
CA CYS A 33 -5.69 6.90 -8.65
C CYS A 33 -6.57 7.44 -7.54
N ALA A 34 -6.62 6.70 -6.45
CA ALA A 34 -7.30 7.17 -5.25
C ALA A 34 -6.58 6.64 -4.03
N VAL A 35 -6.52 7.47 -2.99
CA VAL A 35 -5.93 7.05 -1.74
C VAL A 35 -6.90 7.46 -0.65
N ASP A 36 -7.18 6.55 0.26
CA ASP A 36 -8.09 6.82 1.36
C ASP A 36 -7.53 6.14 2.60
N ILE A 37 -6.66 6.83 3.30
CA ILE A 37 -6.02 6.32 4.51
C ILE A 37 -6.38 7.26 5.63
N PRO A 38 -7.50 6.98 6.31
CA PRO A 38 -7.97 7.92 7.33
C PRO A 38 -7.15 7.85 8.60
N GLY A 39 -7.11 8.96 9.29
CA GLY A 39 -6.52 9.02 10.61
C GLY A 39 -5.01 9.06 10.57
N LYS A 40 -4.46 8.92 11.76
CA LYS A 40 -3.05 8.98 11.92
C LYS A 40 -2.68 7.90 12.92
N ASN A 41 -2.28 6.76 12.43
CA ASN A 41 -1.96 5.62 13.27
C ASN A 41 -0.46 5.37 13.27
N SER A 42 0.11 5.11 14.43
CA SER A 42 1.54 4.83 14.54
C SER A 42 1.82 3.42 14.03
N ILE A 43 2.80 3.31 13.17
CA ILE A 43 3.23 2.02 12.64
C ILE A 43 4.75 2.02 12.60
N PHE A 44 5.34 0.83 12.55
CA PHE A 44 6.78 0.74 12.44
C PHE A 44 7.23 1.12 11.05
N ILE A 45 8.37 1.76 10.95
CA ILE A 45 8.89 2.17 9.65
C ILE A 45 9.07 0.96 8.72
N ARG A 46 9.53 -0.17 9.26
CA ARG A 46 9.71 -1.36 8.41
C ARG A 46 8.38 -1.79 7.78
N ASP A 47 7.27 -1.59 8.49
CA ASP A 47 5.97 -1.97 7.95
C ASP A 47 5.50 -0.95 6.92
N ALA A 48 5.80 0.32 7.15
CA ALA A 48 5.48 1.34 6.15
C ALA A 48 6.24 1.08 4.86
N ILE A 49 7.50 0.67 4.99
CA ILE A 49 8.30 0.34 3.82
C ILE A 49 7.70 -0.87 3.09
N ARG A 50 7.22 -1.85 3.85
CA ARG A 50 6.59 -3.02 3.24
C ARG A 50 5.39 -2.63 2.39
N VAL A 51 4.55 -1.75 2.92
CA VAL A 51 3.37 -1.31 2.18
C VAL A 51 3.78 -0.54 0.93
N TYR A 52 4.74 0.37 1.08
CA TYR A 52 5.19 1.17 -0.04
C TYR A 52 5.84 0.30 -1.12
N ASP A 53 6.68 -0.65 -0.71
CA ASP A 53 7.34 -1.54 -1.66
C ASP A 53 6.33 -2.41 -2.39
N PHE A 54 5.28 -2.86 -1.70
CA PHE A 54 4.25 -3.64 -2.34
C PHE A 54 3.52 -2.80 -3.39
N PHE A 55 3.19 -1.56 -3.03
CA PHE A 55 2.56 -0.65 -3.96
C PHE A 55 3.43 -0.49 -5.21
N GLU A 56 4.73 -0.32 -5.03
CA GLU A 56 5.61 -0.16 -6.17
C GLU A 56 5.71 -1.43 -7.00
N ALA A 57 5.72 -2.58 -6.35
CA ALA A 57 5.78 -3.83 -7.08
C ALA A 57 4.55 -4.01 -7.97
N VAL A 58 3.37 -3.64 -7.47
CA VAL A 58 2.15 -3.74 -8.26
C VAL A 58 2.21 -2.77 -9.44
N THR A 59 2.60 -1.52 -9.18
CA THR A 59 2.59 -0.54 -10.26
C THR A 59 3.63 -0.88 -11.32
N GLU A 60 4.78 -1.42 -10.93
CA GLU A 60 5.77 -1.79 -11.91
C GLU A 60 5.30 -2.99 -12.73
N ALA A 61 4.70 -3.98 -12.09
CA ALA A 61 4.26 -5.16 -12.81
C ALA A 61 3.15 -4.82 -13.80
N ALA A 62 2.29 -3.87 -13.46
CA ALA A 62 1.14 -3.54 -14.30
C ALA A 62 1.34 -2.26 -15.10
N MET A 63 2.57 -1.76 -15.18
CA MET A 63 2.82 -0.44 -15.73
C MET A 63 2.21 -0.25 -17.11
N ASP A 64 2.24 -1.28 -17.94
CA ASP A 64 1.81 -1.13 -19.32
C ASP A 64 0.30 -1.04 -19.48
N ASP A 65 -0.46 -1.58 -18.55
CA ASP A 65 -1.91 -1.58 -18.74
C ASP A 65 -2.67 -1.27 -17.46
N LEU A 66 -2.04 -0.64 -16.50
CA LEU A 66 -2.72 -0.24 -15.28
C LEU A 66 -3.68 0.90 -15.60
N ARG A 67 -4.96 0.71 -15.26
CA ARG A 67 -5.95 1.72 -15.56
C ARG A 67 -6.42 2.43 -14.30
N PHE A 68 -6.40 1.75 -13.17
CA PHE A 68 -6.93 2.27 -11.95
C PHE A 68 -6.19 1.65 -10.79
N ILE A 69 -5.84 2.43 -9.78
CA ILE A 69 -5.27 1.91 -8.56
C ILE A 69 -5.86 2.66 -7.39
N TRP A 70 -6.30 1.92 -6.38
CA TRP A 70 -6.95 2.48 -5.22
C TRP A 70 -6.29 1.89 -4.00
N LEU A 71 -5.82 2.74 -3.12
CA LEU A 71 -5.19 2.31 -1.90
C LEU A 71 -5.99 2.86 -0.74
N LYS A 72 -6.45 1.99 0.13
CA LYS A 72 -7.19 2.46 1.29
C LYS A 72 -6.79 1.67 2.52
N ALA A 73 -7.08 2.19 3.68
CA ALA A 73 -6.73 1.56 4.92
C ALA A 73 -7.88 1.63 5.89
N ARG A 74 -7.97 0.62 6.74
CA ARG A 74 -8.97 0.57 7.78
C ARG A 74 -8.27 0.34 9.10
N SER A 75 -8.55 1.18 10.07
CA SER A 75 -7.94 1.08 11.38
C SER A 75 -8.79 0.20 12.28
N LEU A 76 -8.19 -0.80 12.88
CA LEU A 76 -8.83 -1.63 13.87
C LEU A 76 -8.17 -1.33 15.21
N GLU A 77 -8.48 -2.13 16.21
CA GLU A 77 -7.98 -1.79 17.54
C GLU A 77 -6.47 -1.78 17.61
N ASP A 78 -5.83 -2.83 17.15
CA ASP A 78 -4.38 -2.91 17.22
C ASP A 78 -3.74 -3.17 15.86
N THR A 79 -4.48 -3.05 14.78
CA THR A 79 -3.93 -3.27 13.45
C THR A 79 -4.49 -2.24 12.48
N VAL A 80 -3.80 -2.10 11.35
CA VAL A 80 -4.29 -1.33 10.22
C VAL A 80 -4.27 -2.28 9.04
N ILE A 81 -5.37 -2.36 8.32
CA ILE A 81 -5.46 -3.23 7.16
C ILE A 81 -5.42 -2.34 5.92
N PHE A 82 -4.39 -2.52 5.12
CA PHE A 82 -4.27 -1.80 3.86
C PHE A 82 -4.83 -2.66 2.75
N SER A 83 -5.67 -2.05 1.90
CA SER A 83 -6.23 -2.73 0.75
C SER A 83 -5.77 -2.01 -0.49
N LEU A 84 -5.26 -2.76 -1.46
CA LEU A 84 -4.83 -2.18 -2.72
C LEU A 84 -5.62 -2.86 -3.82
N GLN A 85 -6.33 -2.06 -4.63
CA GLN A 85 -7.06 -2.56 -5.77
C GLN A 85 -6.42 -2.01 -7.03
N ALA A 86 -6.21 -2.87 -8.01
CA ALA A 86 -5.59 -2.48 -9.26
C ALA A 86 -6.35 -3.10 -10.42
N GLU A 87 -6.74 -2.27 -11.36
CA GLU A 87 -7.43 -2.75 -12.55
C GLU A 87 -6.44 -2.80 -13.69
N CYS A 88 -6.15 -4.00 -14.19
CA CYS A 88 -5.22 -4.21 -15.28
C CYS A 88 -5.45 -5.59 -15.85
N ARG A 89 -4.88 -5.83 -17.02
CA ARG A 89 -4.96 -7.16 -17.61
C ARG A 89 -3.77 -8.00 -17.24
N THR A 90 -2.72 -7.39 -16.73
CA THR A 90 -1.53 -8.12 -16.33
C THR A 90 -1.87 -9.10 -15.22
N GLU A 91 -1.29 -10.27 -15.27
CA GLU A 91 -1.48 -11.28 -14.25
C GLU A 91 -0.63 -10.92 -13.04
N LEU A 92 -1.25 -10.65 -11.92
CA LEU A 92 -0.53 -10.21 -10.72
C LEU A 92 -0.46 -11.28 -9.64
N SER A 93 -0.87 -12.51 -9.94
CA SER A 93 -0.87 -13.55 -8.92
C SER A 93 0.51 -13.84 -8.36
N ALA A 94 1.57 -13.54 -9.12
CA ALA A 94 2.92 -13.74 -8.64
C ALA A 94 3.23 -12.86 -7.43
N LEU A 95 2.48 -11.79 -7.23
CA LEU A 95 2.69 -10.90 -6.11
C LEU A 95 1.93 -11.32 -4.87
N SER A 96 1.12 -12.37 -4.96
CA SER A 96 0.28 -12.78 -3.85
C SER A 96 1.10 -13.17 -2.62
N GLY A 97 2.31 -13.65 -2.81
CA GLY A 97 3.16 -14.01 -1.69
C GLY A 97 3.65 -12.83 -0.88
N LEU A 98 3.52 -11.62 -1.42
CA LEU A 98 3.94 -10.43 -0.71
C LEU A 98 2.81 -9.80 0.08
N ALA A 99 1.60 -10.29 -0.09
CA ALA A 99 0.43 -9.75 0.59
C ALA A 99 -0.19 -10.82 1.49
N ASP A 100 -1.05 -10.40 2.39
CA ASP A 100 -1.71 -11.36 3.26
C ASP A 100 -2.88 -12.04 2.55
N THR A 101 -3.55 -11.32 1.65
CA THR A 101 -4.59 -11.94 0.83
C THR A 101 -4.50 -11.40 -0.58
N CYS A 102 -5.03 -12.17 -1.52
CA CYS A 102 -5.06 -11.80 -2.91
C CYS A 102 -6.33 -12.35 -3.54
N ALA A 103 -7.06 -11.51 -4.26
CA ALA A 103 -8.26 -11.94 -4.95
C ALA A 103 -8.34 -11.22 -6.28
N TYR A 104 -8.97 -11.87 -7.24
CA TYR A 104 -9.14 -11.27 -8.57
C TYR A 104 -10.59 -11.41 -8.97
N GLU A 105 -11.19 -10.32 -9.41
CA GLU A 105 -12.56 -10.36 -9.83
C GLU A 105 -12.80 -9.33 -10.90
N LYS A 106 -13.25 -9.77 -12.07
CA LYS A 106 -13.67 -8.88 -13.16
C LYS A 106 -12.62 -7.84 -13.53
N GLY A 107 -11.38 -8.26 -13.64
CA GLY A 107 -10.31 -7.38 -14.07
C GLY A 107 -9.65 -6.58 -12.96
N VAL A 108 -10.11 -6.76 -11.73
CA VAL A 108 -9.58 -6.00 -10.60
C VAL A 108 -8.87 -6.94 -9.65
N TRP A 109 -7.62 -6.63 -9.33
CA TRP A 109 -6.85 -7.37 -8.36
C TRP A 109 -6.98 -6.69 -7.02
N CYS A 110 -7.26 -7.45 -5.98
CA CYS A 110 -7.41 -6.92 -4.63
C CYS A 110 -6.43 -7.61 -3.71
N PHE A 111 -5.60 -6.83 -3.05
CA PHE A 111 -4.62 -7.36 -2.10
C PHE A 111 -4.84 -6.69 -0.75
N THR A 112 -4.60 -7.41 0.33
CA THR A 112 -4.60 -6.79 1.64
C THR A 112 -3.30 -7.06 2.35
N LEU A 113 -2.87 -6.08 3.16
CA LEU A 113 -1.71 -6.22 4.01
C LEU A 113 -2.13 -5.81 5.42
N ARG A 114 -1.85 -6.67 6.39
CA ARG A 114 -2.20 -6.39 7.76
C ARG A 114 -0.97 -5.95 8.52
N ILE A 115 -1.03 -4.78 9.12
CA ILE A 115 0.10 -4.18 9.81
C ILE A 115 -0.30 -3.96 11.27
N GLY A 116 0.54 -4.37 12.19
CA GLY A 116 0.28 -4.08 13.60
C GLY A 116 0.58 -2.62 13.91
N LYS A 117 -0.23 -2.01 14.76
CA LYS A 117 0.06 -0.66 15.20
C LYS A 117 1.27 -0.69 16.11
N ALA A 118 2.07 0.38 16.06
CA ALA A 118 3.28 0.44 16.88
C ALA A 118 2.95 0.60 18.36
N GLY A 119 1.87 1.18 18.64
CA GLY A 119 1.49 1.37 20.02
C GLY A 119 2.27 2.49 20.64
N GLU A 120 2.03 2.66 21.91
CA GLU A 120 2.65 3.65 22.52
C GLU A 120 3.69 3.17 23.21
N GLN A 121 4.56 3.03 23.22
CA GLN A 121 5.57 2.54 23.77
C GLN A 121 6.24 3.24 24.40
N GLU A 122 6.42 3.39 24.92
CA GLU A 122 7.11 4.03 25.39
C GLU A 122 7.84 3.88 25.56
#